data_a7b192cd7ef3f426269bb5c996aa3156
#
_entry.id   a7b192cd7ef3f426269bb5c996aa3156
#
_cell.length_a   1.000
_cell.length_b   1.000
_cell.length_c   1.000
_cell.angle_alpha   90.00
_cell.angle_beta   90.00
_cell.angle_gamma   90.00
#
_symmetry.space_group_name_H-M   'P 1'
#
loop_
_entity.id
_entity.type
_entity.pdbx_description
1 polymer ?
#
loop_
_entity_poly.entity_id
_entity_poly.type
_entity_poly.pdbx_seq_one_letter_code
_entity_poly.pdbx_strand_id
1 'polypeptide(L)'
;MSIRHFALAAIASAVFAGSAVAKDYELLNVSYDPTRELYQDYNAEFVNYWKKSHPDDKVDIKQSHGGSGKQARGVIDGLRADVVTLALAGDIDEIARLGKSLPENWQTRLPDASTPYTSTIVFLVRKGNPKGIKDWGDLTKEGVSVITPNPKTSGGARWNFLAAWAYGLKAGGGDEAKAKEYVQTLFKHVPILDTGARGSTITFVNNGQGDVLLAWENEAFLALKEDGGKDKFDIVVPSLSILAEPPVAVVDKNAEKKGNTEIATEYLKHLYSKEGQEIAAKNFYRPRDAEVAAKYEKQFPKLDLVTIDKDFGGWKTAQPKFFNDGGVFDQIYQAQ
;
A
#
# COMPACT_ATOMS: atom_id res chain seq x y z
N MET A 1 -64.97 -58.31 -21.50
CA MET A 1 -64.64 -57.34 -20.41
C MET A 1 -63.12 -57.28 -20.23
N SER A 2 -62.54 -56.23 -20.68
CA SER A 2 -61.07 -56.06 -20.73
C SER A 2 -60.68 -55.09 -19.63
N ILE A 3 -59.83 -55.50 -18.69
CA ILE A 3 -59.28 -54.69 -17.61
C ILE A 3 -57.92 -54.20 -18.06
N ARG A 4 -57.77 -52.88 -18.31
CA ARG A 4 -56.55 -52.22 -18.62
C ARG A 4 -55.77 -51.87 -17.33
N HIS A 5 -54.58 -52.39 -17.19
CA HIS A 5 -53.64 -52.03 -16.12
C HIS A 5 -52.89 -50.77 -16.54
N PHE A 6 -53.05 -49.70 -15.80
CA PHE A 6 -52.19 -48.52 -15.89
C PHE A 6 -50.96 -48.72 -14.96
N ALA A 7 -49.82 -48.85 -15.55
CA ALA A 7 -48.53 -48.81 -14.80
C ALA A 7 -48.12 -47.34 -14.64
N LEU A 8 -48.09 -46.83 -13.39
CA LEU A 8 -47.46 -45.56 -13.06
C LEU A 8 -45.96 -45.77 -12.98
N ALA A 9 -45.21 -45.19 -13.91
CA ALA A 9 -43.79 -45.07 -13.82
C ALA A 9 -43.42 -43.84 -12.96
N ALA A 10 -42.95 -44.02 -11.74
CA ALA A 10 -42.38 -42.98 -10.88
C ALA A 10 -40.96 -42.71 -11.35
N ILE A 11 -40.72 -41.56 -11.97
CA ILE A 11 -39.38 -41.06 -12.27
C ILE A 11 -38.83 -40.46 -10.99
N ALA A 12 -37.93 -41.17 -10.33
CA ALA A 12 -37.13 -40.66 -9.24
C ALA A 12 -36.04 -39.76 -9.80
N SER A 13 -36.22 -38.42 -9.73
CA SER A 13 -35.18 -37.45 -10.01
C SER A 13 -34.17 -37.50 -8.88
N ALA A 14 -33.05 -38.20 -9.09
CA ALA A 14 -31.90 -38.12 -8.20
C ALA A 14 -31.25 -36.75 -8.36
N VAL A 15 -31.52 -35.87 -7.40
CA VAL A 15 -30.74 -34.62 -7.24
C VAL A 15 -29.36 -35.01 -6.76
N PHE A 16 -28.40 -35.06 -7.68
CA PHE A 16 -26.98 -35.08 -7.30
C PHE A 16 -26.64 -33.74 -6.64
N ALA A 17 -26.81 -33.66 -5.33
CA ALA A 17 -26.11 -32.66 -4.55
C ALA A 17 -24.62 -33.00 -4.66
N GLY A 18 -23.93 -32.33 -5.59
CA GLY A 18 -22.50 -32.42 -5.68
C GLY A 18 -21.94 -31.92 -4.35
N SER A 19 -21.43 -32.83 -3.53
CA SER A 19 -20.65 -32.46 -2.35
C SER A 19 -19.44 -31.67 -2.84
N ALA A 20 -19.42 -30.37 -2.59
CA ALA A 20 -18.22 -29.56 -2.82
C ALA A 20 -17.10 -30.21 -2.02
N VAL A 21 -16.06 -30.66 -2.70
CA VAL A 21 -14.88 -31.24 -2.04
C VAL A 21 -14.20 -30.09 -1.30
N ALA A 22 -14.03 -30.25 0.02
CA ALA A 22 -13.28 -29.31 0.84
C ALA A 22 -11.88 -29.09 0.25
N LYS A 23 -11.47 -27.84 0.17
CA LYS A 23 -10.16 -27.45 -0.36
C LYS A 23 -9.28 -26.89 0.74
N ASP A 24 -7.98 -27.14 0.61
CA ASP A 24 -6.96 -26.53 1.46
C ASP A 24 -6.24 -25.47 0.62
N TYR A 25 -6.40 -24.20 1.03
CA TYR A 25 -5.77 -23.06 0.36
C TYR A 25 -4.62 -22.52 1.20
N GLU A 26 -3.47 -22.33 0.57
CA GLU A 26 -2.36 -21.55 1.11
C GLU A 26 -2.12 -20.36 0.16
N LEU A 27 -2.51 -19.15 0.60
CA LEU A 27 -2.27 -17.92 -0.14
C LEU A 27 -1.03 -17.21 0.41
N LEU A 28 -0.26 -16.60 -0.48
CA LEU A 28 0.80 -15.66 -0.13
C LEU A 28 0.45 -14.27 -0.64
N ASN A 29 0.25 -13.34 0.29
CA ASN A 29 0.15 -11.91 0.01
C ASN A 29 1.54 -11.28 0.19
N VAL A 30 2.12 -10.79 -0.90
CA VAL A 30 3.37 -10.03 -0.89
C VAL A 30 3.04 -8.55 -0.89
N SER A 31 3.34 -7.89 0.23
CA SER A 31 2.94 -6.52 0.52
C SER A 31 4.12 -5.62 0.87
N TYR A 32 3.86 -4.35 1.10
CA TYR A 32 4.84 -3.38 1.56
C TYR A 32 4.66 -3.08 3.06
N ASP A 33 5.69 -2.49 3.68
CA ASP A 33 5.80 -2.41 5.14
C ASP A 33 4.60 -1.82 5.88
N PRO A 34 4.03 -0.66 5.48
CA PRO A 34 2.95 -0.01 6.23
C PRO A 34 1.65 -0.80 6.37
N THR A 35 1.46 -1.88 5.62
CA THR A 35 0.22 -2.67 5.62
C THR A 35 0.22 -3.88 6.57
N ARG A 36 1.25 -4.06 7.40
CA ARG A 36 1.37 -5.26 8.27
C ARG A 36 0.14 -5.48 9.12
N GLU A 37 -0.26 -4.47 9.86
CA GLU A 37 -1.39 -4.52 10.79
C GLU A 37 -2.71 -4.63 10.03
N LEU A 38 -2.86 -3.87 8.93
CA LEU A 38 -4.04 -3.95 8.06
C LEU A 38 -4.30 -5.38 7.59
N TYR A 39 -3.29 -6.05 7.03
CA TYR A 39 -3.49 -7.40 6.50
C TYR A 39 -3.55 -8.47 7.59
N GLN A 40 -3.03 -8.23 8.77
CA GLN A 40 -3.27 -9.10 9.92
C GLN A 40 -4.76 -9.13 10.28
N ASP A 41 -5.39 -7.97 10.40
CA ASP A 41 -6.83 -7.85 10.70
C ASP A 41 -7.69 -8.33 9.52
N TYR A 42 -7.31 -7.93 8.31
CA TYR A 42 -8.05 -8.26 7.10
C TYR A 42 -8.06 -9.76 6.79
N ASN A 43 -6.93 -10.45 6.96
CA ASN A 43 -6.86 -11.88 6.71
C ASN A 43 -7.80 -12.68 7.62
N ALA A 44 -7.91 -12.30 8.88
CA ALA A 44 -8.84 -12.93 9.81
C ALA A 44 -10.31 -12.74 9.37
N GLU A 45 -10.67 -11.52 8.94
CA GLU A 45 -12.01 -11.23 8.42
C GLU A 45 -12.28 -11.97 7.10
N PHE A 46 -11.33 -11.98 6.18
CA PHE A 46 -11.50 -12.66 4.89
C PHE A 46 -11.71 -14.17 5.08
N VAL A 47 -10.99 -14.83 5.96
CA VAL A 47 -11.21 -16.25 6.27
C VAL A 47 -12.64 -16.49 6.79
N ASN A 48 -13.13 -15.61 7.66
CA ASN A 48 -14.51 -15.70 8.15
C ASN A 48 -15.53 -15.45 7.04
N TYR A 49 -15.27 -14.50 6.17
CA TYR A 49 -16.10 -14.22 4.99
C TYR A 49 -16.15 -15.41 4.04
N TRP A 50 -14.99 -15.98 3.66
CA TRP A 50 -14.92 -17.14 2.76
C TRP A 50 -15.67 -18.35 3.28
N LYS A 51 -15.56 -18.64 4.57
CA LYS A 51 -16.22 -19.77 5.23
C LYS A 51 -17.74 -19.71 5.22
N LYS A 52 -18.35 -18.55 5.02
CA LYS A 52 -19.82 -18.42 4.93
C LYS A 52 -20.38 -19.21 3.72
N SER A 53 -19.65 -19.25 2.63
CA SER A 53 -20.01 -19.98 1.41
C SER A 53 -19.22 -21.29 1.21
N HIS A 54 -18.09 -21.45 1.89
CA HIS A 54 -17.20 -22.60 1.79
C HIS A 54 -16.81 -23.10 3.20
N PRO A 55 -17.79 -23.64 3.97
CA PRO A 55 -17.59 -23.94 5.40
C PRO A 55 -16.52 -25.00 5.68
N ASP A 56 -16.30 -25.91 4.72
CA ASP A 56 -15.38 -27.02 4.85
C ASP A 56 -13.95 -26.70 4.38
N ASP A 57 -13.76 -25.56 3.71
CA ASP A 57 -12.45 -25.14 3.20
C ASP A 57 -11.52 -24.71 4.36
N LYS A 58 -10.24 -25.05 4.23
CA LYS A 58 -9.18 -24.52 5.07
C LYS A 58 -8.45 -23.44 4.31
N VAL A 59 -8.28 -22.29 4.94
CA VAL A 59 -7.62 -21.14 4.34
C VAL A 59 -6.52 -20.64 5.28
N ASP A 60 -5.27 -20.72 4.81
CA ASP A 60 -4.10 -20.16 5.44
C ASP A 60 -3.54 -19.01 4.57
N ILE A 61 -3.48 -17.80 5.11
CA ILE A 61 -2.99 -16.62 4.40
C ILE A 61 -1.69 -16.17 5.03
N LYS A 62 -0.62 -16.36 4.29
CA LYS A 62 0.72 -15.91 4.65
C LYS A 62 0.98 -14.50 4.12
N GLN A 63 1.79 -13.77 4.86
CA GLN A 63 2.18 -12.40 4.53
C GLN A 63 3.69 -12.29 4.39
N SER A 64 4.14 -11.55 3.37
CA SER A 64 5.52 -11.09 3.24
C SER A 64 5.52 -9.56 3.17
N HIS A 65 6.29 -8.90 4.04
CA HIS A 65 6.36 -7.45 4.11
C HIS A 65 7.80 -6.96 3.98
N GLY A 66 7.97 -5.81 3.32
CA GLY A 66 9.26 -5.16 3.12
C GLY A 66 9.11 -3.91 2.28
N GLY A 67 10.22 -3.33 1.84
CA GLY A 67 10.18 -2.25 0.85
C GLY A 67 9.51 -2.71 -0.43
N SER A 68 8.57 -1.92 -0.97
CA SER A 68 7.71 -2.31 -2.09
C SER A 68 8.50 -2.74 -3.33
N GLY A 69 9.51 -1.96 -3.74
CA GLY A 69 10.38 -2.33 -4.87
C GLY A 69 11.19 -3.60 -4.61
N LYS A 70 11.64 -3.83 -3.36
CA LYS A 70 12.30 -5.08 -2.98
C LYS A 70 11.34 -6.27 -3.05
N GLN A 71 10.10 -6.10 -2.62
CA GLN A 71 9.06 -7.12 -2.70
C GLN A 71 8.70 -7.44 -4.16
N ALA A 72 8.53 -6.43 -5.02
CA ALA A 72 8.32 -6.61 -6.45
C ALA A 72 9.46 -7.42 -7.08
N ARG A 73 10.70 -7.07 -6.75
CA ARG A 73 11.87 -7.81 -7.24
C ARG A 73 11.85 -9.27 -6.80
N GLY A 74 11.50 -9.54 -5.54
CA GLY A 74 11.35 -10.90 -5.04
C GLY A 74 10.35 -11.74 -5.86
N VAL A 75 9.22 -11.14 -6.26
CA VAL A 75 8.22 -11.81 -7.11
C VAL A 75 8.77 -12.05 -8.52
N ILE A 76 9.46 -11.08 -9.13
CA ILE A 76 10.13 -11.22 -10.42
C ILE A 76 11.15 -12.35 -10.39
N ASP A 77 11.91 -12.46 -9.31
CA ASP A 77 12.97 -13.46 -9.10
C ASP A 77 12.43 -14.83 -8.65
N GLY A 78 11.08 -15.00 -8.54
CA GLY A 78 10.44 -16.30 -8.37
C GLY A 78 9.71 -16.54 -7.05
N LEU A 79 9.55 -15.54 -6.18
CA LEU A 79 8.68 -15.63 -5.01
C LEU A 79 7.23 -15.85 -5.46
N ARG A 80 6.65 -16.98 -5.06
CA ARG A 80 5.34 -17.44 -5.52
C ARG A 80 4.17 -16.76 -4.81
N ALA A 81 4.08 -15.44 -4.95
CA ALA A 81 2.92 -14.67 -4.47
C ALA A 81 1.65 -15.07 -5.23
N ASP A 82 0.53 -15.21 -4.54
CA ASP A 82 -0.81 -15.32 -5.14
C ASP A 82 -1.36 -13.93 -5.46
N VAL A 83 -1.14 -12.99 -4.54
CA VAL A 83 -1.50 -11.59 -4.70
C VAL A 83 -0.33 -10.69 -4.30
N VAL A 84 -0.28 -9.53 -4.91
CA VAL A 84 0.60 -8.43 -4.53
C VAL A 84 -0.24 -7.23 -4.12
N THR A 85 0.15 -6.59 -3.02
CA THR A 85 -0.52 -5.42 -2.46
C THR A 85 0.56 -4.40 -2.14
N LEU A 86 1.06 -3.73 -3.19
CA LEU A 86 2.28 -2.94 -3.13
C LEU A 86 2.00 -1.43 -2.97
N ALA A 87 3.06 -0.65 -2.76
CA ALA A 87 2.93 0.77 -2.46
C ALA A 87 2.55 1.63 -3.68
N LEU A 88 2.85 1.17 -4.89
CA LEU A 88 2.66 1.95 -6.11
C LEU A 88 2.54 1.07 -7.36
N ALA A 89 1.81 1.58 -8.36
CA ALA A 89 1.52 0.83 -9.57
C ALA A 89 2.79 0.48 -10.37
N GLY A 90 3.81 1.33 -10.39
CA GLY A 90 5.05 1.06 -11.09
C GLY A 90 5.75 -0.23 -10.65
N ASP A 91 5.65 -0.62 -9.38
CA ASP A 91 6.22 -1.88 -8.90
C ASP A 91 5.46 -3.10 -9.43
N ILE A 92 4.13 -3.03 -9.57
CA ILE A 92 3.32 -4.10 -10.17
C ILE A 92 3.51 -4.12 -11.70
N ASP A 93 3.63 -2.96 -12.35
CA ASP A 93 3.96 -2.87 -13.77
C ASP A 93 5.29 -3.58 -14.10
N GLU A 94 6.28 -3.49 -13.21
CA GLU A 94 7.54 -4.22 -13.37
C GLU A 94 7.36 -5.74 -13.24
N ILE A 95 6.52 -6.21 -12.32
CA ILE A 95 6.18 -7.63 -12.21
C ILE A 95 5.47 -8.11 -13.48
N ALA A 96 4.55 -7.33 -14.04
CA ALA A 96 3.88 -7.65 -15.28
C ALA A 96 4.87 -7.73 -16.47
N ARG A 97 5.70 -6.71 -16.61
CA ARG A 97 6.63 -6.56 -17.74
C ARG A 97 7.80 -7.55 -17.69
N LEU A 98 8.46 -7.68 -16.54
CA LEU A 98 9.66 -8.51 -16.36
C LEU A 98 9.33 -9.94 -15.93
N GLY A 99 8.45 -10.10 -14.95
CA GLY A 99 8.03 -11.39 -14.44
C GLY A 99 7.05 -12.11 -15.36
N LYS A 100 6.31 -11.36 -16.19
CA LYS A 100 5.27 -11.87 -17.10
C LYS A 100 4.28 -12.79 -16.40
N SER A 101 4.03 -12.53 -15.13
CA SER A 101 3.20 -13.37 -14.25
C SER A 101 1.76 -12.86 -14.07
N LEU A 102 1.48 -11.63 -14.55
CA LEU A 102 0.15 -11.05 -14.66
C LEU A 102 0.10 -10.14 -15.91
N PRO A 103 -1.09 -9.81 -16.43
CA PRO A 103 -1.20 -9.00 -17.64
C PRO A 103 -0.91 -7.53 -17.38
N GLU A 104 -0.46 -6.79 -18.42
CA GLU A 104 -0.13 -5.37 -18.32
C GLU A 104 -1.35 -4.47 -18.00
N ASN A 105 -2.56 -4.91 -18.33
CA ASN A 105 -3.80 -4.19 -18.01
C ASN A 105 -4.39 -4.54 -16.64
N TRP A 106 -3.61 -5.05 -15.73
CA TRP A 106 -4.04 -5.50 -14.40
C TRP A 106 -4.83 -4.46 -13.61
N GLN A 107 -4.51 -3.17 -13.76
CA GLN A 107 -5.19 -2.08 -13.06
C GLN A 107 -6.68 -1.93 -13.42
N THR A 108 -7.11 -2.42 -14.58
CA THR A 108 -8.51 -2.32 -15.02
C THR A 108 -9.42 -3.38 -14.42
N ARG A 109 -8.88 -4.31 -13.63
CA ARG A 109 -9.61 -5.46 -13.10
C ARG A 109 -10.46 -5.18 -11.87
N LEU A 110 -10.09 -4.15 -11.10
CA LEU A 110 -10.76 -3.75 -9.88
C LEU A 110 -11.07 -2.25 -9.90
N PRO A 111 -12.03 -1.77 -9.11
CA PRO A 111 -12.37 -0.35 -9.03
C PRO A 111 -11.17 0.55 -8.67
N ASP A 112 -11.28 1.84 -8.97
CA ASP A 112 -10.30 2.85 -8.62
C ASP A 112 -8.87 2.51 -9.08
N ALA A 113 -8.73 2.00 -10.30
CA ALA A 113 -7.46 1.51 -10.85
C ALA A 113 -6.79 0.47 -9.94
N SER A 114 -7.59 -0.44 -9.38
CA SER A 114 -7.16 -1.49 -8.43
C SER A 114 -6.55 -0.96 -7.13
N THR A 115 -7.02 0.20 -6.65
CA THR A 115 -6.55 0.84 -5.42
C THR A 115 -7.68 0.90 -4.38
N PRO A 116 -7.78 -0.07 -3.47
CA PRO A 116 -8.92 -0.21 -2.56
C PRO A 116 -8.96 0.83 -1.43
N TYR A 117 -7.86 1.46 -1.11
CA TYR A 117 -7.73 2.50 -0.09
C TYR A 117 -6.61 3.48 -0.48
N THR A 118 -6.54 4.61 0.21
CA THR A 118 -5.51 5.62 -0.02
C THR A 118 -4.79 5.99 1.28
N SER A 119 -3.71 6.71 1.15
CA SER A 119 -2.97 7.32 2.25
C SER A 119 -2.34 8.63 1.79
N THR A 120 -1.55 9.22 2.63
CA THR A 120 -0.75 10.41 2.32
C THR A 120 0.51 10.44 3.18
N ILE A 121 1.36 11.44 2.96
CA ILE A 121 2.58 11.64 3.72
C ILE A 121 2.35 12.77 4.73
N VAL A 122 2.73 12.50 5.96
CA VAL A 122 2.73 13.46 7.09
C VAL A 122 4.10 13.45 7.77
N PHE A 123 4.33 14.34 8.70
CA PHE A 123 5.54 14.37 9.52
C PHE A 123 5.25 13.84 10.91
N LEU A 124 6.01 12.88 11.37
CA LEU A 124 6.05 12.48 12.78
C LEU A 124 7.24 13.20 13.43
N VAL A 125 6.98 13.98 14.47
CA VAL A 125 8.00 14.77 15.18
C VAL A 125 8.07 14.39 16.65
N ARG A 126 9.16 14.74 17.33
CA ARG A 126 9.29 14.55 18.76
C ARG A 126 8.23 15.36 19.51
N LYS A 127 7.78 14.87 20.66
CA LYS A 127 6.75 15.53 21.47
C LYS A 127 7.08 17.00 21.76
N GLY A 128 6.08 17.86 21.57
CA GLY A 128 6.23 19.30 21.71
C GLY A 128 6.97 19.97 20.55
N ASN A 129 7.32 19.19 19.51
CA ASN A 129 7.95 19.70 18.29
C ASN A 129 9.14 20.66 18.56
N PRO A 130 10.22 20.22 19.22
CA PRO A 130 11.30 21.10 19.69
C PRO A 130 12.05 21.81 18.57
N LYS A 131 11.98 21.30 17.34
CA LYS A 131 12.58 21.93 16.16
C LYS A 131 11.65 22.90 15.44
N GLY A 132 10.40 23.04 15.89
CA GLY A 132 9.42 23.95 15.30
C GLY A 132 9.07 23.62 13.87
N ILE A 133 9.02 22.32 13.51
CA ILE A 133 8.67 21.84 12.17
C ILE A 133 7.19 22.06 11.91
N LYS A 134 6.86 22.88 10.93
CA LYS A 134 5.48 23.18 10.54
C LYS A 134 5.18 22.76 9.11
N ASP A 135 6.18 22.80 8.23
CA ASP A 135 6.01 22.50 6.81
C ASP A 135 7.34 22.02 6.21
N TRP A 136 7.30 21.62 4.95
CA TRP A 136 8.44 21.14 4.17
C TRP A 136 9.66 22.06 4.21
N GLY A 137 9.45 23.39 4.16
CA GLY A 137 10.56 24.37 4.23
C GLY A 137 11.37 24.30 5.54
N ASP A 138 10.77 23.82 6.60
CA ASP A 138 11.46 23.68 7.90
C ASP A 138 12.43 22.48 7.92
N LEU A 139 12.26 21.52 7.01
CA LEU A 139 13.08 20.31 6.92
C LEU A 139 14.51 20.59 6.43
N THR A 140 14.74 21.75 5.83
CA THR A 140 16.04 22.17 5.32
C THR A 140 16.75 23.18 6.23
N LYS A 141 16.21 23.44 7.42
CA LYS A 141 16.84 24.31 8.41
C LYS A 141 18.07 23.64 9.04
N GLU A 142 19.06 24.44 9.35
CA GLU A 142 20.26 23.95 10.05
C GLU A 142 19.89 23.21 11.35
N GLY A 143 20.55 22.08 11.59
CA GLY A 143 20.34 21.27 12.78
C GLY A 143 19.06 20.43 12.80
N VAL A 144 18.31 20.36 11.69
CA VAL A 144 17.18 19.43 11.53
C VAL A 144 17.68 18.14 10.89
N SER A 145 17.38 17.00 11.50
CA SER A 145 17.69 15.67 10.98
C SER A 145 16.42 14.95 10.53
N VAL A 146 16.37 14.57 9.27
CA VAL A 146 15.20 13.95 8.61
C VAL A 146 15.42 12.47 8.42
N ILE A 147 14.43 11.66 8.77
CA ILE A 147 14.42 10.22 8.52
C ILE A 147 13.41 9.90 7.40
N THR A 148 13.86 9.18 6.40
CA THR A 148 13.07 8.68 5.28
C THR A 148 13.74 7.43 4.70
N PRO A 149 12.99 6.45 4.18
CA PRO A 149 13.61 5.28 3.58
C PRO A 149 14.20 5.57 2.19
N ASN A 150 14.89 4.58 1.63
CA ASN A 150 15.56 4.68 0.34
C ASN A 150 14.56 4.52 -0.83
N PRO A 151 14.45 5.50 -1.73
CA PRO A 151 13.57 5.40 -2.92
C PRO A 151 13.94 4.27 -3.90
N LYS A 152 15.15 3.76 -3.85
CA LYS A 152 15.56 2.61 -4.70
C LYS A 152 14.92 1.28 -4.26
N THR A 153 14.52 1.16 -3.00
CA THR A 153 13.98 -0.09 -2.43
C THR A 153 12.58 0.06 -1.84
N SER A 154 12.21 1.27 -1.41
CA SER A 154 10.96 1.57 -0.72
C SER A 154 10.01 2.37 -1.61
N GLY A 155 8.85 1.82 -1.89
CA GLY A 155 7.77 2.56 -2.54
C GLY A 155 7.26 3.73 -1.68
N GLY A 156 7.25 3.57 -0.35
CA GLY A 156 6.92 4.65 0.58
C GLY A 156 7.85 5.85 0.42
N ALA A 157 9.14 5.59 0.25
CA ALA A 157 10.13 6.64 0.00
C ALA A 157 9.90 7.38 -1.33
N ARG A 158 9.39 6.69 -2.35
CA ARG A 158 9.06 7.35 -3.63
C ARG A 158 7.90 8.32 -3.45
N TRP A 159 6.89 7.99 -2.69
CA TRP A 159 5.82 8.92 -2.33
C TRP A 159 6.32 10.10 -1.49
N ASN A 160 7.20 9.85 -0.52
CA ASN A 160 7.85 10.93 0.27
C ASN A 160 8.61 11.90 -0.64
N PHE A 161 9.42 11.36 -1.56
CA PHE A 161 10.20 12.13 -2.52
C PHE A 161 9.31 12.99 -3.42
N LEU A 162 8.25 12.41 -3.98
CA LEU A 162 7.33 13.14 -4.87
C LEU A 162 6.55 14.22 -4.14
N ALA A 163 6.16 13.99 -2.87
CA ALA A 163 5.55 15.03 -2.04
C ALA A 163 6.51 16.21 -1.79
N ALA A 164 7.77 15.92 -1.45
CA ALA A 164 8.83 16.93 -1.30
C ALA A 164 9.09 17.68 -2.61
N TRP A 165 9.15 16.98 -3.73
CA TRP A 165 9.30 17.57 -5.06
C TRP A 165 8.14 18.52 -5.41
N ALA A 166 6.90 18.11 -5.16
CA ALA A 166 5.73 18.93 -5.41
C ALA A 166 5.75 20.23 -4.61
N TYR A 167 6.17 20.15 -3.34
CA TYR A 167 6.37 21.34 -2.53
C TYR A 167 7.47 22.25 -3.11
N GLY A 168 8.64 21.69 -3.44
CA GLY A 168 9.74 22.44 -4.05
C GLY A 168 9.34 23.11 -5.37
N LEU A 169 8.55 22.42 -6.19
CA LEU A 169 8.02 22.95 -7.44
C LEU A 169 7.08 24.14 -7.20
N LYS A 170 6.13 24.00 -6.25
CA LYS A 170 5.21 25.05 -5.86
C LYS A 170 5.94 26.28 -5.29
N ALA A 171 6.87 26.05 -4.37
CA ALA A 171 7.68 27.11 -3.76
C ALA A 171 8.61 27.81 -4.77
N GLY A 172 9.09 27.07 -5.77
CA GLY A 172 9.92 27.57 -6.86
C GLY A 172 9.17 28.24 -8.00
N GLY A 173 7.83 28.34 -7.90
CA GLY A 173 7.01 28.95 -8.96
C GLY A 173 6.91 28.10 -10.23
N GLY A 174 6.99 26.78 -10.10
CA GLY A 174 6.92 25.81 -11.21
C GLY A 174 8.27 25.48 -11.84
N ASP A 175 9.38 25.96 -11.26
CA ASP A 175 10.73 25.72 -11.77
C ASP A 175 11.28 24.38 -11.23
N GLU A 176 11.49 23.41 -12.13
CA GLU A 176 12.03 22.09 -11.78
C GLU A 176 13.47 22.15 -11.24
N ALA A 177 14.29 23.12 -11.66
CA ALA A 177 15.64 23.26 -11.14
C ALA A 177 15.61 23.65 -9.66
N LYS A 178 14.70 24.53 -9.27
CA LYS A 178 14.47 24.92 -7.87
C LYS A 178 13.88 23.77 -7.05
N ALA A 179 12.98 22.98 -7.64
CA ALA A 179 12.47 21.77 -6.98
C ALA A 179 13.59 20.77 -6.72
N LYS A 180 14.48 20.55 -7.69
CA LYS A 180 15.64 19.68 -7.54
C LYS A 180 16.61 20.19 -6.46
N GLU A 181 16.92 21.49 -6.44
CA GLU A 181 17.76 22.12 -5.43
C GLU A 181 17.17 21.97 -4.02
N TYR A 182 15.85 22.17 -3.88
CA TYR A 182 15.15 21.96 -2.61
C TYR A 182 15.28 20.51 -2.13
N VAL A 183 14.96 19.54 -2.97
CA VAL A 183 15.03 18.11 -2.59
C VAL A 183 16.48 17.68 -2.34
N GLN A 184 17.44 18.19 -3.10
CA GLN A 184 18.86 17.94 -2.84
C GLN A 184 19.26 18.48 -1.46
N THR A 185 18.83 19.69 -1.11
CA THR A 185 19.07 20.27 0.23
C THR A 185 18.42 19.43 1.32
N LEU A 186 17.17 18.99 1.12
CA LEU A 186 16.46 18.10 2.05
C LEU A 186 17.27 16.80 2.29
N PHE A 187 17.76 16.16 1.24
CA PHE A 187 18.50 14.89 1.38
C PHE A 187 19.87 15.05 2.06
N LYS A 188 20.46 16.26 2.09
CA LYS A 188 21.65 16.54 2.94
C LYS A 188 21.35 16.44 4.44
N HIS A 189 20.08 16.57 4.82
CA HIS A 189 19.61 16.40 6.19
C HIS A 189 19.17 14.97 6.52
N VAL A 190 19.33 14.02 5.58
CA VAL A 190 18.94 12.62 5.73
C VAL A 190 20.18 11.76 6.00
N PRO A 191 20.47 11.43 7.28
CA PRO A 191 21.69 10.69 7.62
C PRO A 191 21.60 9.20 7.33
N ILE A 192 20.39 8.63 7.23
CA ILE A 192 20.14 7.20 7.10
C ILE A 192 19.05 6.96 6.08
N LEU A 193 19.30 6.01 5.17
CA LEU A 193 18.33 5.52 4.19
C LEU A 193 18.03 4.05 4.48
N ASP A 194 16.99 3.79 5.27
CA ASP A 194 16.51 2.43 5.54
C ASP A 194 15.92 1.78 4.28
N THR A 195 15.91 0.46 4.21
CA THR A 195 15.42 -0.27 3.03
C THR A 195 13.91 -0.19 2.83
N GLY A 196 13.14 0.17 3.86
CA GLY A 196 11.68 0.27 3.82
C GLY A 196 11.12 1.19 4.89
N ALA A 197 9.85 1.54 4.78
CA ALA A 197 9.17 2.49 5.66
C ALA A 197 9.21 2.06 7.14
N ARG A 198 8.97 0.76 7.43
CA ARG A 198 9.03 0.25 8.80
C ARG A 198 10.45 0.36 9.40
N GLY A 199 11.50 0.18 8.59
CA GLY A 199 12.88 0.43 9.03
C GLY A 199 13.06 1.86 9.51
N SER A 200 12.60 2.84 8.73
CA SER A 200 12.66 4.26 9.10
C SER A 200 11.81 4.59 10.34
N THR A 201 10.65 3.95 10.48
CA THR A 201 9.85 4.08 11.71
C THR A 201 10.61 3.55 12.92
N ILE A 202 11.28 2.40 12.82
CA ILE A 202 12.10 1.84 13.90
C ILE A 202 13.29 2.76 14.21
N THR A 203 13.99 3.25 13.19
CA THR A 203 15.10 4.19 13.34
C THR A 203 14.67 5.44 14.10
N PHE A 204 13.51 6.00 13.77
CA PHE A 204 12.99 7.18 14.43
C PHE A 204 12.40 6.87 15.81
N VAL A 205 11.42 5.95 15.87
CA VAL A 205 10.62 5.70 17.09
C VAL A 205 11.42 4.94 18.15
N ASN A 206 12.05 3.83 17.78
CA ASN A 206 12.69 2.93 18.73
C ASN A 206 14.15 3.33 19.01
N ASN A 207 14.90 3.70 17.98
CA ASN A 207 16.31 4.05 18.12
C ASN A 207 16.55 5.52 18.48
N GLY A 208 15.48 6.35 18.50
CA GLY A 208 15.56 7.74 18.91
C GLY A 208 16.33 8.65 17.94
N GLN A 209 16.54 8.24 16.69
CA GLN A 209 17.32 9.01 15.71
C GLN A 209 16.44 9.97 14.92
N GLY A 210 17.00 11.13 14.56
CA GLY A 210 16.33 12.16 13.79
C GLY A 210 15.34 13.02 14.58
N ASP A 211 14.99 14.14 14.00
CA ASP A 211 14.04 15.13 14.55
C ASP A 211 12.64 14.97 13.94
N VAL A 212 12.58 14.51 12.69
CA VAL A 212 11.36 14.34 11.92
C VAL A 212 11.45 13.10 11.04
N LEU A 213 10.36 12.32 11.03
CA LEU A 213 10.16 11.20 10.11
C LEU A 213 9.15 11.61 9.05
N LEU A 214 9.53 11.47 7.76
CA LEU A 214 8.55 11.49 6.67
C LEU A 214 7.82 10.16 6.68
N ALA A 215 6.57 10.16 7.14
CA ALA A 215 5.80 8.96 7.40
C ALA A 215 4.57 8.86 6.51
N TRP A 216 4.20 7.64 6.17
CA TRP A 216 2.83 7.37 5.77
C TRP A 216 1.91 7.69 6.93
N GLU A 217 0.74 8.26 6.64
CA GLU A 217 -0.22 8.71 7.63
C GLU A 217 -0.59 7.59 8.62
N ASN A 218 -0.81 6.37 8.13
CA ASN A 218 -1.12 5.23 8.99
C ASN A 218 0.04 4.84 9.93
N GLU A 219 1.29 4.90 9.49
CA GLU A 219 2.46 4.64 10.34
C GLU A 219 2.57 5.67 11.47
N ALA A 220 2.30 6.95 11.15
CA ALA A 220 2.30 8.01 12.15
C ALA A 220 1.21 7.80 13.21
N PHE A 221 0.00 7.43 12.80
CA PHE A 221 -1.07 7.11 13.74
C PHE A 221 -0.79 5.86 14.57
N LEU A 222 -0.21 4.83 13.97
CA LEU A 222 0.21 3.63 14.70
C LEU A 222 1.26 3.96 15.76
N ALA A 223 2.26 4.79 15.43
CA ALA A 223 3.25 5.24 16.41
C ALA A 223 2.62 5.98 17.61
N LEU A 224 1.55 6.77 17.38
CA LEU A 224 0.81 7.41 18.47
C LEU A 224 -0.07 6.44 19.28
N LYS A 225 -0.50 5.34 18.65
CA LYS A 225 -1.34 4.31 19.29
C LYS A 225 -0.54 3.37 20.20
N GLU A 226 0.74 3.19 19.93
CA GLU A 226 1.62 2.40 20.79
C GLU A 226 1.73 2.98 22.20
N ASP A 227 2.05 2.11 23.19
CA ASP A 227 2.16 2.51 24.61
C ASP A 227 3.12 3.70 24.80
N GLY A 228 2.58 4.79 25.32
CA GLY A 228 3.30 6.05 25.51
C GLY A 228 3.60 6.82 24.23
N GLY A 229 3.08 6.41 23.06
CA GLY A 229 3.33 7.08 21.79
C GLY A 229 2.86 8.53 21.76
N LYS A 230 1.68 8.81 22.34
CA LYS A 230 1.13 10.18 22.47
C LYS A 230 1.96 11.10 23.35
N ASP A 231 2.74 10.55 24.25
CA ASP A 231 3.65 11.30 25.12
C ASP A 231 5.04 11.51 24.50
N LYS A 232 5.34 10.78 23.40
CA LYS A 232 6.64 10.80 22.73
C LYS A 232 6.64 11.56 21.41
N PHE A 233 5.50 11.62 20.72
CA PHE A 233 5.42 12.12 19.36
C PHE A 233 4.20 13.00 19.13
N ASP A 234 4.32 13.88 18.13
CA ASP A 234 3.22 14.64 17.54
C ASP A 234 3.22 14.47 16.02
N ILE A 235 2.04 14.56 15.41
CA ILE A 235 1.90 14.55 13.94
C ILE A 235 1.79 16.01 13.47
N VAL A 236 2.60 16.36 12.48
CA VAL A 236 2.53 17.62 11.76
C VAL A 236 2.00 17.34 10.36
N VAL A 237 0.91 18.01 10.01
CA VAL A 237 0.31 17.93 8.68
C VAL A 237 0.90 19.04 7.82
N PRO A 238 1.62 18.71 6.72
CA PRO A 238 2.22 19.73 5.87
C PRO A 238 1.18 20.49 5.05
N SER A 239 1.54 21.68 4.53
CA SER A 239 0.66 22.51 3.69
C SER A 239 0.28 21.83 2.36
N LEU A 240 1.09 20.92 1.88
CA LEU A 240 0.92 20.15 0.65
C LEU A 240 1.42 18.73 0.88
N SER A 241 0.71 17.74 0.36
CA SER A 241 1.18 16.37 0.32
C SER A 241 0.76 15.69 -0.99
N ILE A 242 0.88 14.36 -1.06
CA ILE A 242 0.53 13.57 -2.23
C ILE A 242 -0.53 12.53 -1.87
N LEU A 243 -1.49 12.32 -2.77
CA LEU A 243 -2.42 11.20 -2.66
C LEU A 243 -1.68 9.91 -2.98
N ALA A 244 -1.37 9.13 -1.96
CA ALA A 244 -0.77 7.82 -2.12
C ALA A 244 -1.86 6.78 -2.42
N GLU A 245 -1.73 6.09 -3.55
CA GLU A 245 -2.71 5.15 -4.07
C GLU A 245 -2.07 3.75 -4.22
N PRO A 246 -1.98 2.99 -3.11
CA PRO A 246 -1.36 1.67 -3.13
C PRO A 246 -2.27 0.64 -3.81
N PRO A 247 -1.84 0.05 -4.94
CA PRO A 247 -2.65 -0.85 -5.72
C PRO A 247 -2.48 -2.31 -5.32
N VAL A 248 -3.41 -3.14 -5.79
CA VAL A 248 -3.43 -4.57 -5.56
C VAL A 248 -3.63 -5.34 -6.86
N ALA A 249 -3.05 -6.53 -6.98
CA ALA A 249 -3.22 -7.38 -8.14
C ALA A 249 -3.06 -8.87 -7.82
N VAL A 250 -3.79 -9.72 -8.54
CA VAL A 250 -3.55 -11.16 -8.56
C VAL A 250 -2.31 -11.43 -9.42
N VAL A 251 -1.43 -12.29 -8.96
CA VAL A 251 -0.30 -12.80 -9.73
C VAL A 251 -0.76 -14.06 -10.45
N ASP A 252 -1.37 -13.88 -11.62
CA ASP A 252 -2.16 -14.89 -12.33
C ASP A 252 -1.47 -16.23 -12.44
N LYS A 253 -0.24 -16.26 -12.99
CA LYS A 253 0.49 -17.52 -13.20
C LYS A 253 0.75 -18.30 -11.92
N ASN A 254 0.99 -17.59 -10.82
CA ASN A 254 1.24 -18.24 -9.53
C ASN A 254 -0.07 -18.76 -8.92
N ALA A 255 -1.11 -17.95 -8.94
CA ALA A 255 -2.43 -18.32 -8.42
C ALA A 255 -3.03 -19.49 -9.22
N GLU A 256 -2.91 -19.46 -10.56
CA GLU A 256 -3.37 -20.54 -11.44
C GLU A 256 -2.63 -21.85 -11.15
N LYS A 257 -1.30 -21.79 -11.08
CA LYS A 257 -0.46 -22.98 -10.81
C LYS A 257 -0.76 -23.64 -9.47
N LYS A 258 -1.21 -22.85 -8.48
CA LYS A 258 -1.59 -23.32 -7.14
C LYS A 258 -3.07 -23.70 -7.03
N GLY A 259 -3.89 -23.42 -8.06
CA GLY A 259 -5.34 -23.57 -8.01
C GLY A 259 -6.05 -22.52 -7.14
N ASN A 260 -5.41 -21.39 -6.91
CA ASN A 260 -5.86 -20.33 -6.00
C ASN A 260 -6.53 -19.14 -6.72
N THR A 261 -6.74 -19.19 -8.04
CA THR A 261 -7.24 -18.04 -8.82
C THR A 261 -8.54 -17.48 -8.28
N GLU A 262 -9.50 -18.34 -7.92
CA GLU A 262 -10.81 -17.91 -7.40
C GLU A 262 -10.68 -17.17 -6.07
N ILE A 263 -10.07 -17.81 -5.08
CA ILE A 263 -9.91 -17.25 -3.74
C ILE A 263 -8.98 -16.01 -3.72
N ALA A 264 -7.93 -15.98 -4.55
CA ALA A 264 -7.05 -14.82 -4.69
C ALA A 264 -7.80 -13.62 -5.29
N THR A 265 -8.64 -13.87 -6.29
CA THR A 265 -9.49 -12.84 -6.89
C THR A 265 -10.51 -12.30 -5.88
N GLU A 266 -11.16 -13.19 -5.15
CA GLU A 266 -12.15 -12.80 -4.15
C GLU A 266 -11.51 -12.09 -2.95
N TYR A 267 -10.30 -12.50 -2.55
CA TYR A 267 -9.50 -11.82 -1.53
C TYR A 267 -9.28 -10.33 -1.86
N LEU A 268 -8.95 -10.01 -3.11
CA LEU A 268 -8.79 -8.62 -3.51
C LEU A 268 -10.11 -7.86 -3.68
N LYS A 269 -11.15 -8.52 -4.20
CA LYS A 269 -12.50 -7.92 -4.32
C LYS A 269 -13.09 -7.54 -2.97
N HIS A 270 -12.93 -8.41 -1.98
CA HIS A 270 -13.47 -8.19 -0.64
C HIS A 270 -12.83 -6.99 0.08
N LEU A 271 -11.65 -6.51 -0.35
CA LEU A 271 -11.09 -5.23 0.14
C LEU A 271 -12.02 -4.03 -0.12
N TYR A 272 -12.86 -4.10 -1.15
CA TYR A 272 -13.83 -3.05 -1.51
C TYR A 272 -15.19 -3.22 -0.81
N SER A 273 -15.40 -4.30 -0.07
CA SER A 273 -16.61 -4.48 0.76
C SER A 273 -16.63 -3.47 1.92
N LYS A 274 -17.80 -3.24 2.51
CA LYS A 274 -17.89 -2.37 3.69
C LYS A 274 -17.00 -2.87 4.83
N GLU A 275 -16.93 -4.18 5.04
CA GLU A 275 -16.08 -4.81 6.05
C GLU A 275 -14.59 -4.55 5.77
N GLY A 276 -14.14 -4.74 4.51
CA GLY A 276 -12.78 -4.46 4.09
C GLY A 276 -12.42 -2.98 4.24
N GLN A 277 -13.32 -2.08 3.88
CA GLN A 277 -13.15 -0.64 4.01
C GLN A 277 -13.13 -0.17 5.48
N GLU A 278 -13.95 -0.78 6.35
CA GLU A 278 -13.90 -0.54 7.80
C GLU A 278 -12.56 -0.96 8.42
N ILE A 279 -12.02 -2.11 7.99
CA ILE A 279 -10.72 -2.58 8.45
C ILE A 279 -9.61 -1.63 7.97
N ALA A 280 -9.67 -1.17 6.72
CA ALA A 280 -8.75 -0.17 6.21
C ALA A 280 -8.75 1.10 7.07
N ALA A 281 -9.93 1.66 7.36
CA ALA A 281 -10.08 2.87 8.18
C ALA A 281 -9.60 2.67 9.63
N LYS A 282 -9.88 1.51 10.25
CA LYS A 282 -9.39 1.16 11.60
C LYS A 282 -7.87 1.06 11.68
N ASN A 283 -7.23 0.71 10.55
CA ASN A 283 -5.79 0.67 10.39
C ASN A 283 -5.23 1.97 9.77
N PHE A 284 -5.99 3.06 9.85
CA PHE A 284 -5.61 4.42 9.45
C PHE A 284 -5.32 4.60 7.96
N TYR A 285 -5.85 3.73 7.10
CA TYR A 285 -5.95 3.97 5.67
C TYR A 285 -7.26 4.69 5.36
N ARG A 286 -7.22 5.59 4.39
CA ARG A 286 -8.40 6.34 3.94
C ARG A 286 -9.27 5.45 3.05
N PRO A 287 -10.50 5.12 3.46
CA PRO A 287 -11.37 4.24 2.68
C PRO A 287 -11.90 4.93 1.43
N ARG A 288 -12.23 4.15 0.40
CA ARG A 288 -12.89 4.59 -0.83
C ARG A 288 -14.41 4.65 -0.67
N ASP A 289 -15.00 3.77 0.15
CA ASP A 289 -16.44 3.76 0.43
C ASP A 289 -16.86 5.06 1.13
N ALA A 290 -17.84 5.77 0.56
CA ALA A 290 -18.26 7.09 1.05
C ALA A 290 -18.91 7.05 2.44
N GLU A 291 -19.67 5.97 2.75
CA GLU A 291 -20.32 5.83 4.06
C GLU A 291 -19.28 5.55 5.14
N VAL A 292 -18.31 4.69 4.85
CA VAL A 292 -17.21 4.40 5.76
C VAL A 292 -16.32 5.64 5.92
N ALA A 293 -16.00 6.34 4.83
CA ALA A 293 -15.22 7.58 4.87
C ALA A 293 -15.88 8.65 5.77
N ALA A 294 -17.21 8.82 5.67
CA ALA A 294 -17.95 9.75 6.51
C ALA A 294 -17.87 9.38 8.00
N LYS A 295 -17.92 8.08 8.33
CA LYS A 295 -17.82 7.57 9.70
C LYS A 295 -16.45 7.89 10.34
N TYR A 296 -15.39 7.91 9.53
CA TYR A 296 -14.02 8.16 9.97
C TYR A 296 -13.50 9.57 9.64
N GLU A 297 -14.37 10.49 9.18
CA GLU A 297 -13.98 11.84 8.76
C GLU A 297 -13.12 12.60 9.80
N LYS A 298 -13.44 12.46 11.07
CA LYS A 298 -12.71 13.13 12.16
C LYS A 298 -11.31 12.56 12.40
N GLN A 299 -11.03 11.35 11.92
CA GLN A 299 -9.72 10.70 12.07
C GLN A 299 -8.69 11.30 11.11
N PHE A 300 -9.13 11.72 9.93
CA PHE A 300 -8.26 12.13 8.85
C PHE A 300 -8.28 13.64 8.63
N PRO A 301 -7.13 14.33 8.73
CA PRO A 301 -7.06 15.75 8.44
C PRO A 301 -7.35 16.04 6.96
N LYS A 302 -7.90 17.22 6.69
CA LYS A 302 -8.00 17.73 5.33
C LYS A 302 -6.62 18.21 4.87
N LEU A 303 -6.24 17.83 3.64
CA LEU A 303 -4.95 18.12 3.05
C LEU A 303 -5.12 18.64 1.63
N ASP A 304 -4.20 19.50 1.20
CA ASP A 304 -4.00 19.82 -0.20
C ASP A 304 -3.11 18.73 -0.81
N LEU A 305 -3.65 17.96 -1.75
CA LEU A 305 -2.98 16.77 -2.31
C LEU A 305 -2.75 16.91 -3.81
N VAL A 306 -1.49 16.75 -4.22
CA VAL A 306 -1.16 16.46 -5.62
C VAL A 306 -1.40 14.98 -5.90
N THR A 307 -1.57 14.62 -7.16
CA THR A 307 -1.77 13.23 -7.59
C THR A 307 -0.70 12.79 -8.57
N ILE A 308 -0.42 11.48 -8.58
CA ILE A 308 0.58 10.93 -9.50
C ILE A 308 0.21 11.15 -10.97
N ASP A 309 -1.07 11.00 -11.31
CA ASP A 309 -1.51 11.09 -12.71
C ASP A 309 -1.54 12.53 -13.21
N LYS A 310 -2.13 13.45 -12.43
CA LYS A 310 -2.30 14.84 -12.84
C LYS A 310 -1.00 15.63 -12.80
N ASP A 311 -0.22 15.44 -11.73
CA ASP A 311 0.92 16.32 -11.42
C ASP A 311 2.27 15.74 -11.87
N PHE A 312 2.33 14.41 -12.11
CA PHE A 312 3.57 13.72 -12.49
C PHE A 312 3.44 12.88 -13.78
N GLY A 313 2.29 12.88 -14.43
CA GLY A 313 2.05 12.12 -15.66
C GLY A 313 1.96 10.60 -15.46
N GLY A 314 1.61 10.15 -14.27
CA GLY A 314 1.51 8.75 -13.88
C GLY A 314 2.85 8.09 -13.62
N TRP A 315 2.81 6.85 -13.08
CA TRP A 315 4.03 6.10 -12.73
C TRP A 315 4.91 5.76 -13.94
N LYS A 316 4.31 5.58 -15.12
CA LYS A 316 5.08 5.34 -16.37
C LYS A 316 6.01 6.51 -16.71
N THR A 317 5.67 7.72 -16.31
CA THR A 317 6.49 8.92 -16.48
C THR A 317 7.37 9.17 -15.26
N ALA A 318 6.80 9.11 -14.06
CA ALA A 318 7.49 9.45 -12.82
C ALA A 318 8.62 8.45 -12.49
N GLN A 319 8.39 7.15 -12.68
CA GLN A 319 9.37 6.13 -12.33
C GLN A 319 10.70 6.31 -13.09
N PRO A 320 10.74 6.40 -14.43
CA PRO A 320 12.00 6.60 -15.14
C PRO A 320 12.62 7.98 -14.90
N LYS A 321 11.81 9.03 -14.73
CA LYS A 321 12.31 10.37 -14.48
C LYS A 321 13.03 10.48 -13.13
N PHE A 322 12.46 9.92 -12.08
CA PHE A 322 12.92 10.17 -10.72
C PHE A 322 13.74 9.03 -10.13
N PHE A 323 13.39 7.75 -10.41
CA PHE A 323 13.87 6.63 -9.59
C PHE A 323 14.63 5.54 -10.32
N ASN A 324 14.55 5.46 -11.66
CA ASN A 324 15.38 4.54 -12.43
C ASN A 324 16.85 4.97 -12.35
N ASP A 325 17.76 4.09 -12.74
CA ASP A 325 19.19 4.36 -12.73
C ASP A 325 19.51 5.61 -13.57
N GLY A 326 20.24 6.55 -12.98
CA GLY A 326 20.52 7.86 -13.54
C GLY A 326 19.39 8.88 -13.42
N GLY A 327 18.26 8.53 -12.82
CA GLY A 327 17.13 9.44 -12.55
C GLY A 327 17.48 10.54 -11.56
N VAL A 328 16.51 11.43 -11.31
CA VAL A 328 16.74 12.61 -10.46
C VAL A 328 17.23 12.25 -9.06
N PHE A 329 16.73 11.16 -8.47
CA PHE A 329 17.20 10.72 -7.15
C PHE A 329 18.68 10.38 -7.15
N ASP A 330 19.16 9.61 -8.13
CA ASP A 330 20.59 9.26 -8.23
C ASP A 330 21.45 10.51 -8.40
N GLN A 331 21.02 11.47 -9.21
CA GLN A 331 21.74 12.73 -9.42
C GLN A 331 21.84 13.56 -8.14
N ILE A 332 20.76 13.60 -7.34
CA ILE A 332 20.73 14.30 -6.05
C ILE A 332 21.63 13.61 -5.04
N TYR A 333 21.57 12.30 -4.93
CA TYR A 333 22.29 11.52 -3.93
C TYR A 333 23.79 11.41 -4.22
N GLN A 334 24.18 11.31 -5.49
CA GLN A 334 25.60 11.32 -5.89
C GLN A 334 26.30 12.67 -5.69
N ALA A 335 25.54 13.76 -5.61
CA ALA A 335 26.08 15.11 -5.40
C ALA A 335 26.30 15.44 -3.91
N GLN A 336 26.11 14.49 -3.02
CA GLN A 336 26.41 14.59 -1.59
C GLN A 336 27.81 14.03 -1.30
#